data_4346f594e169844030f67389f90bc8a1
#
_entry.id   4346f594e169844030f67389f90bc8a1
#
_cell.length_a   1.000
_cell.length_b   1.000
_cell.length_c   1.000
_cell.angle_alpha   90.00
_cell.angle_beta   90.00
_cell.angle_gamma   90.00
#
_symmetry.space_group_name_H-M   'P 1'
#
loop_
_entity.id
_entity.type
_entity.pdbx_description
1 polymer ?
#
loop_
_entity_poly.entity_id
_entity_poly.type
_entity_poly.pdbx_seq_one_letter_code
_entity_poly.pdbx_strand_id
1 'polypeptide(L)'
;MVADEATGCAMHLKVRTYQRQPKPGGAFDEANFHYEEWPVSIPVTAAALVLVDVWDTHVVASHAARTAEIARMRIAPAVAAARSAGVTVIHAPSPVQARRYPQWTRYASEEDASAPAIQTWPVHPVDDWPPPAFRRREGPFAQFRRPQPPPAAHVRDERSERRVDPSVEPAPEDFVVATGDQLHRLCRDRGILHLFYAGFAANICIPFKDYAIRAFRARGYNVVLLRDCTTAIEGHDTVDELVGTKQAIRELEMADLAATATSASFIKACEEVRAG
;
A
#
# COMPACT_ATOMS: atom_id res chain seq x y z
N MET A 1 29.24 10.80 -4.95
CA MET A 1 29.85 11.13 -3.66
C MET A 1 28.78 11.83 -2.84
N VAL A 2 27.90 11.05 -2.18
CA VAL A 2 26.97 11.51 -1.15
C VAL A 2 26.87 10.36 -0.15
N ALA A 3 27.85 10.29 0.73
CA ALA A 3 27.76 9.57 1.98
C ALA A 3 28.39 10.51 2.99
N ASP A 4 27.62 11.48 3.44
CA ASP A 4 27.98 12.27 4.59
C ASP A 4 27.12 11.80 5.76
N GLU A 5 27.80 11.53 6.85
CA GLU A 5 27.30 10.93 8.08
C GLU A 5 26.20 11.78 8.72
N ALA A 6 24.96 11.55 8.30
CA ALA A 6 23.85 11.87 9.15
C ALA A 6 23.79 10.78 10.23
N THR A 7 24.47 11.01 11.36
CA THR A 7 24.26 10.30 12.63
C THR A 7 22.84 10.60 13.16
N GLY A 8 21.85 10.34 12.33
CA GLY A 8 20.44 10.36 12.68
C GLY A 8 20.04 9.00 13.24
N CYS A 9 19.10 8.99 14.19
CA CYS A 9 18.52 7.78 14.72
C CYS A 9 18.02 6.86 13.59
N ALA A 10 18.47 5.61 13.56
CA ALA A 10 18.09 4.61 12.56
C ALA A 10 17.23 3.51 13.18
N MET A 11 16.23 3.07 12.44
CA MET A 11 15.44 1.89 12.75
C MET A 11 16.20 0.65 12.33
N HIS A 12 16.35 -0.32 13.22
CA HIS A 12 16.96 -1.63 12.94
C HIS A 12 15.89 -2.71 12.97
N LEU A 13 15.62 -3.33 11.83
CA LEU A 13 14.63 -4.40 11.74
C LEU A 13 15.06 -5.47 10.73
N LYS A 14 14.40 -6.64 10.78
CA LYS A 14 14.54 -7.66 9.74
C LYS A 14 13.42 -7.51 8.73
N VAL A 15 13.78 -7.59 7.46
CA VAL A 15 12.85 -7.69 6.34
C VAL A 15 12.95 -9.07 5.70
N ARG A 16 11.86 -9.53 5.08
CA ARG A 16 11.74 -10.85 4.47
C ARG A 16 11.45 -10.72 2.97
N THR A 17 11.97 -11.66 2.19
CA THR A 17 11.61 -11.88 0.79
C THR A 17 11.43 -13.36 0.49
N TYR A 18 10.94 -13.67 -0.71
CA TYR A 18 10.84 -15.06 -1.19
C TYR A 18 11.87 -15.31 -2.28
N GLN A 19 12.83 -16.18 -1.98
CA GLN A 19 13.91 -16.54 -2.89
C GLN A 19 13.48 -17.63 -3.86
N ARG A 20 13.56 -17.33 -5.17
CA ARG A 20 13.34 -18.28 -6.26
C ARG A 20 14.62 -19.01 -6.66
N GLN A 21 15.54 -19.13 -5.70
CA GLN A 21 16.79 -19.84 -5.82
C GLN A 21 16.93 -20.81 -4.65
N PRO A 22 17.51 -22.00 -4.87
CA PRO A 22 17.81 -22.90 -3.78
C PRO A 22 18.89 -22.33 -2.88
N LYS A 23 18.96 -22.80 -1.66
CA LYS A 23 20.13 -22.59 -0.80
C LYS A 23 21.37 -23.24 -1.46
N PRO A 24 22.57 -22.77 -1.15
CA PRO A 24 23.80 -23.33 -1.70
C PRO A 24 23.85 -24.85 -1.57
N GLY A 25 24.11 -25.55 -2.68
CA GLY A 25 24.13 -27.02 -2.77
C GLY A 25 22.78 -27.70 -3.00
N GLY A 26 21.68 -26.96 -2.98
CA GLY A 26 20.35 -27.49 -3.31
C GLY A 26 20.11 -27.61 -4.83
N ALA A 27 19.29 -28.56 -5.24
CA ALA A 27 18.83 -28.64 -6.64
C ALA A 27 17.97 -27.43 -6.99
N PHE A 28 18.06 -26.95 -8.24
CA PHE A 28 17.24 -25.86 -8.74
C PHE A 28 15.84 -26.39 -9.05
N ASP A 29 15.00 -26.43 -8.01
CA ASP A 29 13.64 -26.94 -8.01
C ASP A 29 12.77 -26.05 -7.11
N GLU A 30 11.50 -25.84 -7.44
CA GLU A 30 10.57 -25.01 -6.69
C GLU A 30 10.40 -25.46 -5.24
N ALA A 31 10.56 -26.75 -4.96
CA ALA A 31 10.53 -27.32 -3.60
C ALA A 31 11.66 -26.78 -2.72
N ASN A 32 12.72 -26.24 -3.30
CA ASN A 32 13.87 -25.64 -2.61
C ASN A 32 13.79 -24.11 -2.50
N PHE A 33 12.74 -23.49 -3.05
CA PHE A 33 12.51 -22.06 -2.89
C PHE A 33 12.10 -21.79 -1.44
N HIS A 34 12.51 -20.63 -0.91
CA HIS A 34 12.34 -20.38 0.51
C HIS A 34 12.20 -18.89 0.85
N TYR A 35 11.70 -18.60 2.04
CA TYR A 35 11.78 -17.29 2.63
C TYR A 35 13.18 -17.03 3.18
N GLU A 36 13.68 -15.82 2.98
CA GLU A 36 14.92 -15.34 3.55
C GLU A 36 14.69 -14.03 4.28
N GLU A 37 15.33 -13.86 5.42
CA GLU A 37 15.28 -12.65 6.23
C GLU A 37 16.69 -12.07 6.38
N TRP A 38 16.80 -10.75 6.28
CA TRP A 38 18.06 -10.04 6.54
C TRP A 38 17.81 -8.75 7.32
N PRO A 39 18.81 -8.29 8.11
CA PRO A 39 18.72 -7.03 8.83
C PRO A 39 18.88 -5.84 7.87
N VAL A 40 18.13 -4.78 8.16
CA VAL A 40 18.27 -3.47 7.52
C VAL A 40 18.38 -2.38 8.58
N SER A 41 19.12 -1.32 8.27
CA SER A 41 19.22 -0.11 9.05
C SER A 41 18.67 1.05 8.21
N ILE A 42 17.62 1.71 8.67
CA ILE A 42 16.89 2.72 7.91
C ILE A 42 16.85 4.01 8.72
N PRO A 43 17.43 5.12 8.22
CA PRO A 43 17.32 6.41 8.87
C PRO A 43 15.85 6.84 9.01
N VAL A 44 15.44 7.23 10.18
CA VAL A 44 14.05 7.64 10.48
C VAL A 44 13.60 8.78 9.56
N THR A 45 14.46 9.76 9.33
CA THR A 45 14.17 10.92 8.48
C THR A 45 13.97 10.57 7.00
N ALA A 46 14.50 9.41 6.56
CA ALA A 46 14.34 8.91 5.20
C ALA A 46 13.23 7.87 5.06
N ALA A 47 12.43 7.65 6.11
CA ALA A 47 11.37 6.65 6.17
C ALA A 47 9.96 7.27 6.22
N ALA A 48 9.00 6.60 5.58
CA ALA A 48 7.58 6.91 5.76
C ALA A 48 6.73 5.64 5.89
N LEU A 49 5.65 5.75 6.68
CA LEU A 49 4.56 4.77 6.75
C LEU A 49 3.40 5.26 5.89
N VAL A 50 3.10 4.54 4.81
CA VAL A 50 2.04 4.87 3.84
C VAL A 50 0.82 3.98 4.08
N LEU A 51 -0.31 4.60 4.41
CA LEU A 51 -1.58 3.94 4.70
C LEU A 51 -2.49 4.00 3.47
N VAL A 52 -2.66 2.88 2.78
CA VAL A 52 -3.45 2.79 1.55
C VAL A 52 -4.86 2.31 1.86
N ASP A 53 -5.86 3.13 1.52
CA ASP A 53 -7.28 2.76 1.55
C ASP A 53 -7.74 2.09 2.86
N VAL A 54 -7.31 2.61 4.02
CA VAL A 54 -7.74 2.12 5.35
C VAL A 54 -9.11 2.72 5.66
N TRP A 55 -10.18 2.03 5.23
CA TRP A 55 -11.55 2.51 5.27
C TRP A 55 -12.29 2.09 6.54
N ASP A 56 -13.22 2.95 6.98
CA ASP A 56 -14.18 2.72 8.05
C ASP A 56 -15.31 1.74 7.65
N THR A 57 -15.52 1.50 6.35
CA THR A 57 -16.59 0.63 5.84
C THR A 57 -16.22 -0.02 4.51
N HIS A 58 -16.85 -1.17 4.22
CA HIS A 58 -16.73 -1.87 2.94
C HIS A 58 -18.00 -2.69 2.64
N VAL A 59 -18.41 -2.74 1.36
CA VAL A 59 -19.62 -3.49 0.91
C VAL A 59 -19.52 -5.00 1.14
N VAL A 60 -18.32 -5.56 1.24
CA VAL A 60 -18.11 -6.97 1.59
C VAL A 60 -17.94 -7.08 3.10
N ALA A 61 -19.00 -7.51 3.80
CA ALA A 61 -19.06 -7.51 5.26
C ALA A 61 -17.91 -8.28 5.94
N SER A 62 -17.57 -9.46 5.44
CA SER A 62 -16.45 -10.26 5.98
C SER A 62 -15.09 -9.56 5.80
N HIS A 63 -14.89 -8.86 4.68
CA HIS A 63 -13.71 -8.05 4.46
C HIS A 63 -13.69 -6.83 5.39
N ALA A 64 -14.83 -6.12 5.53
CA ALA A 64 -14.96 -4.98 6.45
C ALA A 64 -14.61 -5.37 7.89
N ALA A 65 -15.10 -6.51 8.38
CA ALA A 65 -14.77 -7.00 9.72
C ALA A 65 -13.27 -7.24 9.91
N ARG A 66 -12.62 -7.91 8.94
CA ARG A 66 -11.16 -8.15 9.00
C ARG A 66 -10.35 -6.87 8.91
N THR A 67 -10.72 -5.94 8.02
CA THR A 67 -10.00 -4.67 7.88
C THR A 67 -10.10 -3.81 9.13
N ALA A 68 -11.27 -3.72 9.75
CA ALA A 68 -11.46 -3.00 11.01
C ALA A 68 -10.61 -3.60 12.16
N GLU A 69 -10.54 -4.93 12.26
CA GLU A 69 -9.71 -5.60 13.25
C GLU A 69 -8.22 -5.31 13.00
N ILE A 70 -7.74 -5.44 11.76
CA ILE A 70 -6.34 -5.18 11.41
C ILE A 70 -6.01 -3.69 11.62
N ALA A 71 -6.90 -2.78 11.24
CA ALA A 71 -6.71 -1.34 11.46
C ALA A 71 -6.48 -1.05 12.95
N ARG A 72 -7.37 -1.53 13.80
CA ARG A 72 -7.30 -1.31 15.26
C ARG A 72 -6.13 -2.04 15.93
N MET A 73 -5.88 -3.30 15.58
CA MET A 73 -4.94 -4.15 16.33
C MET A 73 -3.50 -4.11 15.79
N ARG A 74 -3.29 -3.70 14.54
CA ARG A 74 -1.98 -3.72 13.87
C ARG A 74 -1.57 -2.35 13.32
N ILE A 75 -2.46 -1.70 12.55
CA ILE A 75 -2.08 -0.43 11.89
C ILE A 75 -2.05 0.72 12.90
N ALA A 76 -3.04 0.86 13.77
CA ALA A 76 -3.08 1.95 14.74
C ALA A 76 -1.87 1.95 15.69
N PRO A 77 -1.43 0.82 16.28
CA PRO A 77 -0.18 0.79 17.04
C PRO A 77 1.06 1.14 16.21
N ALA A 78 1.14 0.69 14.95
CA ALA A 78 2.24 1.02 14.06
C ALA A 78 2.28 2.53 13.73
N VAL A 79 1.12 3.15 13.50
CA VAL A 79 0.99 4.61 13.29
C VAL A 79 1.44 5.38 14.54
N ALA A 80 1.01 4.96 15.72
CA ALA A 80 1.43 5.59 16.97
C ALA A 80 2.95 5.50 17.19
N ALA A 81 3.55 4.33 16.91
CA ALA A 81 4.99 4.14 17.01
C ALA A 81 5.74 4.98 15.96
N ALA A 82 5.27 5.03 14.71
CA ALA A 82 5.84 5.84 13.64
C ALA A 82 5.87 7.32 14.03
N ARG A 83 4.74 7.89 14.47
CA ARG A 83 4.65 9.28 14.95
C ARG A 83 5.63 9.55 16.09
N SER A 84 5.67 8.65 17.08
CA SER A 84 6.56 8.80 18.25
C SER A 84 8.05 8.77 17.91
N ALA A 85 8.43 8.02 16.87
CA ALA A 85 9.81 7.91 16.40
C ALA A 85 10.20 9.00 15.39
N GLY A 86 9.25 9.82 14.91
CA GLY A 86 9.48 10.81 13.87
C GLY A 86 9.47 10.28 12.44
N VAL A 87 8.99 9.03 12.24
CA VAL A 87 8.73 8.49 10.90
C VAL A 87 7.54 9.22 10.28
N THR A 88 7.69 9.68 9.05
CA THR A 88 6.60 10.41 8.37
C THR A 88 5.40 9.51 8.12
N VAL A 89 4.21 9.89 8.60
CA VAL A 89 2.95 9.18 8.35
C VAL A 89 2.21 9.82 7.19
N ILE A 90 1.82 9.00 6.21
CA ILE A 90 1.17 9.44 4.97
C ILE A 90 -0.09 8.60 4.75
N HIS A 91 -1.24 9.25 4.74
CA HIS A 91 -2.50 8.61 4.36
C HIS A 91 -2.70 8.75 2.85
N ALA A 92 -2.94 7.65 2.18
CA ALA A 92 -3.16 7.57 0.74
C ALA A 92 -4.54 6.93 0.45
N PRO A 93 -5.63 7.61 0.83
CA PRO A 93 -6.97 7.19 0.44
C PRO A 93 -7.23 7.53 -1.03
N SER A 94 -8.31 6.99 -1.59
CA SER A 94 -8.72 7.35 -2.95
C SER A 94 -8.96 8.86 -3.08
N PRO A 95 -8.76 9.48 -4.28
CA PRO A 95 -8.76 10.93 -4.44
C PRO A 95 -9.99 11.66 -3.91
N VAL A 96 -11.19 11.07 -4.05
CA VAL A 96 -12.45 11.67 -3.54
C VAL A 96 -12.40 11.82 -2.01
N GLN A 97 -11.83 10.84 -1.32
CA GLN A 97 -11.73 10.85 0.14
C GLN A 97 -10.59 11.75 0.62
N ALA A 98 -9.45 11.71 -0.06
CA ALA A 98 -8.29 12.53 0.29
C ALA A 98 -8.65 14.03 0.39
N ARG A 99 -9.44 14.53 -0.55
CA ARG A 99 -9.87 15.93 -0.62
C ARG A 99 -10.70 16.41 0.56
N ARG A 100 -11.18 15.51 1.41
CA ARG A 100 -11.94 15.85 2.63
C ARG A 100 -11.05 16.21 3.81
N TYR A 101 -9.76 15.91 3.72
CA TYR A 101 -8.78 16.14 4.79
C TYR A 101 -7.97 17.41 4.49
N PRO A 102 -7.86 18.34 5.44
CA PRO A 102 -7.12 19.59 5.23
C PRO A 102 -5.64 19.37 4.92
N GLN A 103 -5.06 18.25 5.40
CA GLN A 103 -3.67 17.88 5.15
C GLN A 103 -3.38 17.61 3.66
N TRP A 104 -4.39 17.27 2.85
CA TRP A 104 -4.26 17.03 1.42
C TRP A 104 -3.72 18.25 0.66
N THR A 105 -4.13 19.46 1.06
CA THR A 105 -3.76 20.70 0.36
C THR A 105 -2.27 21.02 0.41
N ARG A 106 -1.50 20.42 1.33
CA ARG A 106 -0.07 20.71 1.49
C ARG A 106 0.77 20.37 0.25
N TYR A 107 0.36 19.36 -0.51
CA TYR A 107 1.07 18.87 -1.69
C TYR A 107 0.17 18.72 -2.91
N ALA A 108 -1.06 19.21 -2.85
CA ALA A 108 -1.99 19.18 -3.96
C ALA A 108 -1.62 20.22 -5.02
N SER A 109 -1.72 19.83 -6.28
CA SER A 109 -1.70 20.71 -7.45
C SER A 109 -3.09 20.78 -8.09
N GLU A 110 -3.26 21.63 -9.10
CA GLU A 110 -4.50 21.68 -9.90
C GLU A 110 -4.74 20.35 -10.63
N GLU A 111 -3.67 19.68 -11.08
CA GLU A 111 -3.74 18.36 -11.70
C GLU A 111 -4.24 17.30 -10.72
N ASP A 112 -3.75 17.32 -9.46
CA ASP A 112 -4.26 16.44 -8.41
C ASP A 112 -5.74 16.70 -8.13
N ALA A 113 -6.19 17.93 -8.20
CA ALA A 113 -7.60 18.29 -8.01
C ALA A 113 -8.51 17.72 -9.10
N SER A 114 -8.01 17.57 -10.32
CA SER A 114 -8.72 16.99 -11.46
C SER A 114 -8.50 15.49 -11.64
N ALA A 115 -7.62 14.86 -10.83
CA ALA A 115 -7.32 13.44 -10.93
C ALA A 115 -8.57 12.56 -10.81
N PRO A 116 -8.68 11.47 -11.58
CA PRO A 116 -9.82 10.56 -11.50
C PRO A 116 -9.91 9.92 -10.11
N ALA A 117 -11.13 9.57 -9.72
CA ALA A 117 -11.40 8.96 -8.41
C ALA A 117 -10.70 7.61 -8.19
N ILE A 118 -10.39 6.90 -9.27
CA ILE A 118 -9.64 5.66 -9.25
C ILE A 118 -8.53 5.78 -10.28
N GLN A 119 -7.29 5.68 -9.79
CA GLN A 119 -6.11 5.66 -10.63
C GLN A 119 -5.32 4.39 -10.35
N THR A 120 -5.03 3.64 -11.39
CA THR A 120 -4.27 2.38 -11.32
C THR A 120 -2.93 2.55 -12.00
N TRP A 121 -1.95 1.81 -11.55
CA TRP A 121 -0.64 1.75 -12.18
C TRP A 121 -0.48 0.45 -12.99
N PRO A 122 0.22 0.43 -14.12
CA PRO A 122 0.83 1.59 -14.78
C PRO A 122 -0.20 2.50 -15.46
N VAL A 123 0.08 3.80 -15.44
CA VAL A 123 -0.68 4.77 -16.21
C VAL A 123 -0.08 4.80 -17.63
N HIS A 124 -0.83 4.32 -18.59
CA HIS A 124 -0.42 4.37 -19.99
C HIS A 124 -0.96 5.62 -20.66
N PRO A 125 -0.17 6.29 -21.49
CA PRO A 125 -0.69 7.36 -22.34
C PRO A 125 -1.87 6.86 -23.16
N VAL A 126 -2.90 7.67 -23.28
CA VAL A 126 -4.05 7.34 -24.14
C VAL A 126 -3.64 7.74 -25.56
N ASP A 127 -3.30 6.74 -26.37
CA ASP A 127 -3.09 6.90 -27.80
C ASP A 127 -4.35 6.48 -28.59
N ASP A 128 -4.26 6.42 -29.92
CA ASP A 128 -5.38 6.06 -30.78
C ASP A 128 -5.66 4.53 -30.80
N TRP A 129 -4.80 3.72 -30.21
CA TRP A 129 -4.94 2.27 -30.18
C TRP A 129 -4.97 1.71 -28.74
N PRO A 130 -5.85 0.74 -28.46
CA PRO A 130 -7.00 0.24 -29.25
C PRO A 130 -8.08 1.33 -29.47
N PRO A 131 -8.89 1.23 -30.54
CA PRO A 131 -9.89 2.25 -30.82
C PRO A 131 -10.83 2.54 -29.64
N PRO A 132 -11.32 3.78 -29.45
CA PRO A 132 -12.14 4.13 -28.30
C PRO A 132 -13.39 3.26 -28.12
N ALA A 133 -14.07 2.88 -29.23
CA ALA A 133 -15.24 1.99 -29.15
C ALA A 133 -14.89 0.58 -28.64
N PHE A 134 -13.69 0.06 -29.00
CA PHE A 134 -13.20 -1.21 -28.48
C PHE A 134 -12.88 -1.08 -26.98
N ARG A 135 -12.18 -0.04 -26.58
CA ARG A 135 -11.84 0.21 -25.15
C ARG A 135 -13.10 0.30 -24.27
N ARG A 136 -14.15 0.96 -24.76
CA ARG A 136 -15.44 1.08 -24.06
C ARG A 136 -16.37 -0.12 -24.22
N ARG A 137 -16.00 -1.11 -25.06
CA ARG A 137 -16.85 -2.27 -25.36
C ARG A 137 -18.21 -1.84 -25.89
N GLU A 138 -18.23 -0.93 -26.86
CA GLU A 138 -19.44 -0.38 -27.51
C GLU A 138 -19.66 -0.97 -28.92
N GLY A 139 -20.92 -0.87 -29.40
CA GLY A 139 -21.30 -1.37 -30.74
C GLY A 139 -20.96 -2.86 -30.89
N PRO A 140 -20.29 -3.28 -31.99
CA PRO A 140 -19.95 -4.68 -32.24
C PRO A 140 -19.05 -5.29 -31.17
N PHE A 141 -18.39 -4.47 -30.35
CA PHE A 141 -17.49 -4.90 -29.27
C PHE A 141 -18.21 -5.14 -27.93
N ALA A 142 -19.53 -4.88 -27.84
CA ALA A 142 -20.31 -5.09 -26.63
C ALA A 142 -20.28 -6.55 -26.14
N GLN A 143 -20.08 -7.52 -27.03
CA GLN A 143 -19.93 -8.93 -26.70
C GLN A 143 -18.72 -9.23 -25.78
N PHE A 144 -17.71 -8.36 -25.75
CA PHE A 144 -16.54 -8.47 -24.87
C PHE A 144 -16.74 -7.76 -23.52
N ARG A 145 -17.90 -7.19 -23.26
CA ARG A 145 -18.22 -6.59 -21.97
C ARG A 145 -18.36 -7.69 -20.94
N ARG A 146 -17.66 -7.52 -19.80
CA ARG A 146 -17.83 -8.45 -18.67
C ARG A 146 -19.30 -8.41 -18.22
N PRO A 147 -19.98 -9.55 -18.06
CA PRO A 147 -21.28 -9.58 -17.44
C PRO A 147 -21.24 -8.92 -16.06
N GLN A 148 -22.10 -7.96 -15.83
CA GLN A 148 -22.28 -7.37 -14.51
C GLN A 148 -23.68 -7.76 -14.05
N PRO A 149 -23.79 -8.65 -13.04
CA PRO A 149 -25.08 -8.89 -12.42
C PRO A 149 -25.59 -7.56 -11.82
N PRO A 150 -26.92 -7.34 -11.81
CA PRO A 150 -27.45 -6.18 -11.14
C PRO A 150 -26.97 -6.17 -9.68
N PRO A 151 -26.62 -4.99 -9.14
CA PRO A 151 -26.24 -4.89 -7.73
C PRO A 151 -27.41 -5.45 -6.88
N ALA A 152 -27.06 -6.26 -5.88
CA ALA A 152 -28.07 -6.76 -4.96
C ALA A 152 -28.80 -5.56 -4.33
N ALA A 153 -30.13 -5.57 -4.35
CA ALA A 153 -30.96 -4.41 -3.97
C ALA A 153 -30.71 -3.88 -2.54
N HIS A 154 -30.08 -4.71 -1.68
CA HIS A 154 -29.70 -4.35 -0.31
C HIS A 154 -28.26 -3.80 -0.17
N VAL A 155 -27.48 -3.79 -1.24
CA VAL A 155 -26.11 -3.26 -1.22
C VAL A 155 -26.15 -1.79 -1.57
N ARG A 156 -26.05 -0.93 -0.54
CA ARG A 156 -25.85 0.50 -0.71
C ARG A 156 -24.45 0.76 -1.27
N ASP A 157 -24.32 1.61 -2.28
CA ASP A 157 -23.01 2.09 -2.72
C ASP A 157 -22.48 3.14 -1.75
N GLU A 158 -21.74 2.70 -0.74
CA GLU A 158 -21.16 3.55 0.30
C GLU A 158 -19.82 4.14 -0.10
N ARG A 159 -19.34 3.89 -1.34
CA ARG A 159 -18.01 4.31 -1.77
C ARG A 159 -17.77 5.81 -1.63
N SER A 160 -18.78 6.61 -1.91
CA SER A 160 -18.70 8.07 -1.77
C SER A 160 -18.70 8.54 -0.31
N GLU A 161 -19.19 7.74 0.62
CA GLU A 161 -19.35 8.08 2.04
C GLU A 161 -18.15 7.61 2.89
N ARG A 162 -17.32 6.71 2.37
CA ARG A 162 -16.15 6.17 3.07
C ARG A 162 -15.23 7.26 3.59
N ARG A 163 -14.69 7.01 4.78
CA ARG A 163 -13.66 7.82 5.44
C ARG A 163 -12.49 6.93 5.82
N VAL A 164 -11.41 7.53 6.24
CA VAL A 164 -10.33 6.81 6.92
C VAL A 164 -10.88 6.24 8.22
N ASP A 165 -10.48 5.00 8.56
CA ASP A 165 -10.90 4.35 9.81
C ASP A 165 -10.53 5.22 11.02
N PRO A 166 -11.47 5.46 11.96
CA PRO A 166 -11.23 6.32 13.12
C PRO A 166 -10.03 5.93 13.98
N SER A 167 -9.63 4.64 13.98
CA SER A 167 -8.46 4.19 14.74
C SER A 167 -7.13 4.72 14.20
N VAL A 168 -7.13 5.21 12.95
CA VAL A 168 -5.96 5.74 12.24
C VAL A 168 -6.25 7.09 11.59
N GLU A 169 -7.15 7.88 12.13
CA GLU A 169 -7.51 9.21 11.60
C GLU A 169 -6.25 10.06 11.41
N PRO A 170 -6.12 10.81 10.28
CA PRO A 170 -4.99 11.69 10.05
C PRO A 170 -4.83 12.74 11.15
N ALA A 171 -3.68 12.75 11.83
CA ALA A 171 -3.31 13.77 12.78
C ALA A 171 -2.88 15.07 12.06
N PRO A 172 -2.85 16.22 12.76
CA PRO A 172 -2.46 17.50 12.14
C PRO A 172 -1.08 17.48 11.47
N GLU A 173 -0.14 16.71 11.99
CA GLU A 173 1.22 16.57 11.46
C GLU A 173 1.34 15.61 10.28
N ASP A 174 0.37 14.71 10.10
CA ASP A 174 0.38 13.72 9.04
C ASP A 174 0.17 14.37 7.65
N PHE A 175 0.46 13.60 6.63
CA PHE A 175 0.19 13.98 5.24
C PHE A 175 -0.94 13.14 4.67
N VAL A 176 -1.71 13.76 3.76
CA VAL A 176 -2.73 13.06 2.98
C VAL A 176 -2.43 13.28 1.51
N VAL A 177 -2.35 12.21 0.74
CA VAL A 177 -2.08 12.25 -0.71
C VAL A 177 -3.21 11.56 -1.48
N ALA A 178 -3.43 12.01 -2.71
CA ALA A 178 -4.47 11.48 -3.60
C ALA A 178 -3.91 10.79 -4.84
N THR A 179 -2.65 11.08 -5.20
CA THR A 179 -2.01 10.59 -6.42
C THR A 179 -0.58 10.16 -6.17
N GLY A 180 -0.03 9.31 -7.06
CA GLY A 180 1.36 8.88 -7.00
C GLY A 180 2.34 10.04 -7.22
N ASP A 181 1.99 11.01 -8.06
CA ASP A 181 2.85 12.18 -8.29
C ASP A 181 2.88 13.09 -7.06
N GLN A 182 1.76 13.25 -6.36
CA GLN A 182 1.71 13.97 -5.10
C GLN A 182 2.59 13.28 -4.04
N LEU A 183 2.48 11.94 -3.89
CA LEU A 183 3.33 11.18 -2.98
C LEU A 183 4.81 11.30 -3.35
N HIS A 184 5.14 11.23 -4.65
CA HIS A 184 6.52 11.35 -5.12
C HIS A 184 7.11 12.74 -4.82
N ARG A 185 6.35 13.82 -5.04
CA ARG A 185 6.79 15.18 -4.67
C ARG A 185 7.06 15.29 -3.17
N LEU A 186 6.14 14.79 -2.35
CA LEU A 186 6.31 14.76 -0.88
C LEU A 186 7.59 14.00 -0.49
N CYS A 187 7.80 12.81 -1.03
CA CYS A 187 9.00 12.02 -0.72
C CYS A 187 10.28 12.74 -1.11
N ARG A 188 10.34 13.34 -2.31
CA ARG A 188 11.49 14.10 -2.78
C ARG A 188 11.80 15.30 -1.89
N ASP A 189 10.79 16.08 -1.53
CA ASP A 189 10.96 17.30 -0.74
C ASP A 189 11.41 17.01 0.70
N ARG A 190 11.08 15.83 1.21
CA ARG A 190 11.46 15.39 2.57
C ARG A 190 12.64 14.42 2.62
N GLY A 191 13.22 14.07 1.49
CA GLY A 191 14.32 13.10 1.43
C GLY A 191 13.92 11.67 1.78
N ILE A 192 12.63 11.30 1.63
CA ILE A 192 12.14 9.96 1.93
C ILE A 192 12.54 9.00 0.81
N LEU A 193 13.15 7.88 1.18
CA LEU A 193 13.65 6.83 0.27
C LEU A 193 13.06 5.46 0.59
N HIS A 194 12.58 5.26 1.82
CA HIS A 194 12.08 3.99 2.33
C HIS A 194 10.60 4.11 2.68
N LEU A 195 9.76 3.29 2.03
CA LEU A 195 8.31 3.32 2.20
C LEU A 195 7.82 2.02 2.82
N PHE A 196 7.30 2.12 4.03
CA PHE A 196 6.55 1.05 4.66
C PHE A 196 5.08 1.18 4.27
N TYR A 197 4.50 0.13 3.72
CA TYR A 197 3.10 0.12 3.30
C TYR A 197 2.23 -0.69 4.26
N ALA A 198 1.05 -0.17 4.57
CA ALA A 198 -0.03 -0.84 5.28
C ALA A 198 -1.39 -0.46 4.64
N GLY A 199 -2.42 -1.25 4.84
CA GLY A 199 -3.78 -0.96 4.35
C GLY A 199 -4.33 -2.02 3.40
N PHE A 200 -5.30 -1.66 2.56
CA PHE A 200 -6.17 -2.61 1.88
C PHE A 200 -6.46 -2.23 0.42
N ALA A 201 -6.79 -3.21 -0.44
CA ALA A 201 -6.68 -4.66 -0.24
C ALA A 201 -5.36 -5.16 -0.82
N ALA A 202 -4.79 -6.23 -0.19
CA ALA A 202 -3.50 -6.81 -0.57
C ALA A 202 -3.41 -7.24 -2.04
N ASN A 203 -4.52 -7.63 -2.65
CA ASN A 203 -4.62 -8.09 -4.04
C ASN A 203 -5.19 -7.03 -5.02
N ILE A 204 -5.49 -5.81 -4.56
CA ILE A 204 -6.07 -4.75 -5.42
C ILE A 204 -5.34 -3.42 -5.22
N CYS A 205 -5.64 -2.63 -4.19
CA CYS A 205 -5.11 -1.27 -4.04
C CYS A 205 -3.63 -1.28 -3.67
N ILE A 206 -3.21 -2.13 -2.75
CA ILE A 206 -1.82 -2.25 -2.28
C ILE A 206 -0.82 -2.49 -3.43
N PRO A 207 -1.04 -3.38 -4.42
CA PRO A 207 -0.13 -3.49 -5.55
C PRO A 207 -0.36 -2.50 -6.68
N PHE A 208 -1.60 -2.01 -6.91
CA PHE A 208 -1.97 -1.45 -8.22
C PHE A 208 -2.37 0.04 -8.24
N LYS A 209 -2.51 0.71 -7.10
CA LYS A 209 -2.70 2.17 -7.12
C LYS A 209 -1.42 2.87 -7.60
N ASP A 210 -1.55 4.06 -8.17
CA ASP A 210 -0.41 4.86 -8.66
C ASP A 210 0.50 5.35 -7.54
N TYR A 211 0.01 5.40 -6.29
CA TYR A 211 0.75 5.69 -5.06
C TYR A 211 1.15 4.42 -4.28
N ALA A 212 1.01 3.24 -4.87
CA ALA A 212 1.21 1.97 -4.19
C ALA A 212 2.51 1.26 -4.62
N ILE A 213 2.67 0.00 -4.18
CA ILE A 213 3.92 -0.75 -4.21
C ILE A 213 4.56 -0.80 -5.60
N ARG A 214 3.82 -1.23 -6.64
CA ARG A 214 4.40 -1.41 -7.98
C ARG A 214 4.87 -0.09 -8.58
N ALA A 215 4.08 0.98 -8.41
CA ALA A 215 4.41 2.29 -8.91
C ALA A 215 5.68 2.86 -8.24
N PHE A 216 5.81 2.71 -6.93
CA PHE A 216 6.94 3.26 -6.19
C PHE A 216 8.19 2.38 -6.30
N ARG A 217 8.04 1.07 -6.38
CA ARG A 217 9.16 0.18 -6.74
C ARG A 217 9.73 0.53 -8.11
N ALA A 218 8.88 0.79 -9.11
CA ALA A 218 9.31 1.21 -10.45
C ALA A 218 9.99 2.58 -10.47
N ARG A 219 9.69 3.46 -9.51
CA ARG A 219 10.38 4.75 -9.31
C ARG A 219 11.71 4.61 -8.56
N GLY A 220 12.08 3.40 -8.10
CA GLY A 220 13.34 3.13 -7.43
C GLY A 220 13.34 3.29 -5.91
N TYR A 221 12.17 3.46 -5.29
CA TYR A 221 12.06 3.48 -3.82
C TYR A 221 12.33 2.11 -3.21
N ASN A 222 12.88 2.09 -1.99
CA ASN A 222 12.88 0.89 -1.16
C ASN A 222 11.49 0.69 -0.55
N VAL A 223 10.86 -0.43 -0.86
CA VAL A 223 9.45 -0.71 -0.51
C VAL A 223 9.37 -1.90 0.43
N VAL A 224 8.73 -1.71 1.57
CA VAL A 224 8.49 -2.76 2.58
C VAL A 224 6.99 -2.82 2.88
N LEU A 225 6.35 -3.97 2.72
CA LEU A 225 4.97 -4.19 3.14
C LEU A 225 4.93 -4.71 4.59
N LEU A 226 4.17 -4.07 5.45
CA LEU A 226 3.81 -4.64 6.75
C LEU A 226 2.77 -5.75 6.52
N ARG A 227 3.25 -7.01 6.41
CA ARG A 227 2.46 -8.14 5.89
C ARG A 227 1.27 -8.55 6.78
N ASP A 228 1.26 -8.18 8.03
CA ASP A 228 0.16 -8.37 8.99
C ASP A 228 -0.73 -7.13 9.13
N CYS A 229 -0.44 -6.06 8.38
CA CYS A 229 -1.23 -4.84 8.27
C CYS A 229 -2.03 -4.77 6.96
N THR A 230 -2.36 -5.92 6.36
CA THR A 230 -3.12 -6.00 5.12
C THR A 230 -3.94 -7.29 5.05
N THR A 231 -4.95 -7.32 4.20
CA THR A 231 -5.72 -8.52 3.82
C THR A 231 -6.28 -8.35 2.41
N ALA A 232 -6.45 -9.44 1.68
CA ALA A 232 -7.09 -9.46 0.37
C ALA A 232 -8.62 -9.41 0.48
N ILE A 233 -9.29 -9.06 -0.63
CA ILE A 233 -10.67 -9.49 -0.85
C ILE A 233 -10.59 -10.94 -1.31
N GLU A 234 -11.08 -11.84 -0.47
CA GLU A 234 -11.01 -13.28 -0.70
C GLU A 234 -12.11 -13.76 -1.66
N GLY A 235 -11.87 -14.88 -2.31
CA GLY A 235 -12.89 -15.66 -3.02
C GLY A 235 -13.64 -16.61 -2.09
N HIS A 236 -14.71 -17.22 -2.61
CA HIS A 236 -15.52 -18.21 -1.87
C HIS A 236 -14.72 -19.47 -1.47
N ASP A 237 -13.65 -19.75 -2.19
CA ASP A 237 -12.76 -20.90 -2.04
C ASP A 237 -11.45 -20.55 -1.29
N THR A 238 -11.25 -19.30 -0.90
CA THR A 238 -10.02 -18.84 -0.24
C THR A 238 -10.26 -18.17 1.10
N VAL A 239 -11.52 -17.88 1.46
CA VAL A 239 -11.87 -17.03 2.61
C VAL A 239 -11.54 -17.67 3.95
N ASP A 240 -11.69 -18.98 4.10
CA ASP A 240 -11.52 -19.67 5.39
C ASP A 240 -10.06 -19.62 5.87
N GLU A 241 -9.11 -19.80 4.96
CA GLU A 241 -7.68 -19.82 5.30
C GLU A 241 -6.93 -18.56 4.87
N LEU A 242 -7.63 -17.56 4.32
CA LEU A 242 -7.07 -16.33 3.76
C LEU A 242 -5.96 -16.62 2.72
N VAL A 243 -6.23 -17.59 1.83
CA VAL A 243 -5.26 -18.04 0.82
C VAL A 243 -4.92 -16.91 -0.14
N GLY A 244 -5.92 -16.11 -0.57
CA GLY A 244 -5.70 -14.95 -1.42
C GLY A 244 -4.79 -13.90 -0.78
N THR A 245 -4.92 -13.66 0.53
CA THR A 245 -4.01 -12.77 1.28
C THR A 245 -2.59 -13.30 1.28
N LYS A 246 -2.42 -14.58 1.63
CA LYS A 246 -1.09 -15.24 1.68
C LYS A 246 -0.42 -15.22 0.31
N GLN A 247 -1.20 -15.48 -0.75
CA GLN A 247 -0.71 -15.49 -2.13
C GLN A 247 -0.31 -14.07 -2.58
N ALA A 248 -1.14 -13.06 -2.36
CA ALA A 248 -0.84 -11.69 -2.73
C ALA A 248 0.46 -11.18 -2.10
N ILE A 249 0.68 -11.47 -0.82
CA ILE A 249 1.93 -11.11 -0.13
C ILE A 249 3.12 -11.85 -0.75
N ARG A 250 3.00 -13.16 -0.98
CA ARG A 250 4.07 -13.96 -1.60
C ARG A 250 4.41 -13.48 -3.01
N GLU A 251 3.42 -13.09 -3.82
CA GLU A 251 3.64 -12.57 -5.17
C GLU A 251 4.48 -11.29 -5.15
N LEU A 252 4.23 -10.39 -4.21
CA LEU A 252 5.02 -9.17 -4.05
C LEU A 252 6.48 -9.48 -3.69
N GLU A 253 6.71 -10.44 -2.80
CA GLU A 253 8.05 -10.89 -2.41
C GLU A 253 8.77 -11.62 -3.56
N MET A 254 8.08 -12.54 -4.26
CA MET A 254 8.63 -13.32 -5.37
C MET A 254 8.98 -12.48 -6.59
N ALA A 255 8.22 -11.43 -6.85
CA ALA A 255 8.43 -10.54 -7.98
C ALA A 255 9.41 -9.39 -7.69
N ASP A 256 10.05 -9.39 -6.52
CA ASP A 256 10.93 -8.30 -6.05
C ASP A 256 10.25 -6.93 -6.08
N LEU A 257 8.95 -6.91 -5.80
CA LEU A 257 8.19 -5.66 -5.74
C LEU A 257 8.22 -5.03 -4.35
N ALA A 258 8.29 -5.84 -3.31
CA ALA A 258 8.46 -5.41 -1.94
C ALA A 258 9.13 -6.48 -1.09
N ALA A 259 10.01 -6.08 -0.19
CA ALA A 259 10.29 -6.87 1.00
C ALA A 259 9.12 -6.77 1.99
N THR A 260 9.05 -7.63 2.99
CA THR A 260 8.00 -7.55 4.01
C THR A 260 8.58 -7.54 5.42
N ALA A 261 7.85 -6.90 6.34
CA ALA A 261 8.11 -6.96 7.79
C ALA A 261 6.79 -7.22 8.53
N THR A 262 6.84 -7.45 9.84
CA THR A 262 5.65 -7.45 10.68
C THR A 262 5.46 -6.09 11.35
N SER A 263 4.23 -5.74 11.71
CA SER A 263 3.94 -4.55 12.53
C SER A 263 4.72 -4.59 13.84
N ALA A 264 4.81 -5.74 14.48
CA ALA A 264 5.56 -5.89 15.73
C ALA A 264 7.06 -5.57 15.56
N SER A 265 7.69 -6.03 14.48
CA SER A 265 9.09 -5.70 14.17
C SER A 265 9.28 -4.20 13.89
N PHE A 266 8.37 -3.60 13.13
CA PHE A 266 8.38 -2.17 12.84
C PHE A 266 8.19 -1.32 14.11
N ILE A 267 7.21 -1.64 14.95
CA ILE A 267 6.94 -0.96 16.22
C ILE A 267 8.16 -1.01 17.13
N LYS A 268 8.74 -2.21 17.30
CA LYS A 268 9.96 -2.39 18.10
C LYS A 268 11.10 -1.51 17.59
N ALA A 269 11.33 -1.47 16.28
CA ALA A 269 12.38 -0.63 15.70
C ALA A 269 12.13 0.87 15.93
N CYS A 270 10.88 1.32 15.90
CA CYS A 270 10.50 2.70 16.24
C CYS A 270 10.75 3.03 17.73
N GLU A 271 10.44 2.07 18.63
CA GLU A 271 10.63 2.24 20.07
C GLU A 271 12.11 2.32 20.45
N GLU A 272 12.94 1.50 19.82
CA GLU A 272 14.40 1.50 20.03
C GLU A 272 15.05 2.84 19.63
N VAL A 273 14.59 3.46 18.54
CA VAL A 273 15.01 4.81 18.13
C VAL A 273 14.75 5.86 19.23
N ARG A 274 13.63 5.73 19.93
CA ARG A 274 13.24 6.70 20.96
C ARG A 274 14.00 6.53 22.28
N ALA A 275 14.55 5.34 22.50
CA ALA A 275 15.25 5.01 23.75
C ALA A 275 16.75 5.37 23.70
N GLY A 276 17.32 5.56 22.52
CA GLY A 276 18.74 5.95 22.31
C GLY A 276 18.88 7.42 22.00
#